data_dfb5f7a11231cdc75fbcc7b030457809
#
_entry.id   dfb5f7a11231cdc75fbcc7b030457809
#
_cell.length_a   1.000
_cell.length_b   1.000
_cell.length_c   1.000
_cell.angle_alpha   90.00
_cell.angle_beta   90.00
_cell.angle_gamma   90.00
#
_symmetry.space_group_name_H-M   'P 1'
#
loop_
_entity.id
_entity.type
_entity.pdbx_description
1 polymer ?
#
loop_
_entity_poly.entity_id
_entity_poly.type
_entity_poly.pdbx_seq_one_letter_code
_entity_poly.pdbx_strand_id
1 'polypeptide(L)'
;MRNFLRRRAYPAFCESLAVVGRPLLLSRAVDVTSQTPARSCLVLAPHPDDETLGCGATIMRKLAAGASVRVVIATDGRHSPRPSMLSIDAFVKVREEEARRACAILGLSAEDITFLRFEDGRLGDHRRLARDRLLDLLETINPEEVFVSSIIDNHPDHRVLAELARELGQLRPDRPSRLYEYPIWFWDPRLWRVRDLLELRICIVRMDGFRVRKRKAIAAYRSQVTNFTGERDGAALRRGFLRQFLGPEETFFEVISPRMKSPPYL
;
A
#
# COMPACT_ATOMS: atom_id res chain seq x y z
N MET A 1 -18.08 3.32 9.69
CA MET A 1 -17.26 2.38 8.88
C MET A 1 -17.99 1.14 8.36
N ARG A 2 -19.00 0.58 9.03
CA ARG A 2 -19.83 -0.56 8.53
C ARG A 2 -20.51 -0.34 7.17
N ASN A 3 -20.69 0.90 6.71
CA ASN A 3 -21.36 1.21 5.44
C ASN A 3 -20.43 1.28 4.21
N PHE A 4 -19.12 1.27 4.40
CA PHE A 4 -18.18 1.42 3.28
C PHE A 4 -18.01 0.11 2.49
N LEU A 5 -18.12 -1.03 3.16
CA LEU A 5 -18.04 -2.36 2.53
C LEU A 5 -19.39 -2.89 2.05
N ARG A 6 -20.54 -2.20 2.35
CA ARG A 6 -21.85 -2.63 1.89
C ARG A 6 -22.01 -2.34 0.38
N ARG A 7 -21.90 -3.41 -0.39
CA ARG A 7 -22.60 -3.68 -1.67
C ARG A 7 -23.09 -2.45 -2.43
N ARG A 8 -22.22 -1.78 -3.15
CA ARG A 8 -22.66 -1.24 -4.43
C ARG A 8 -22.10 -2.18 -5.49
N ALA A 9 -23.02 -2.91 -6.16
CA ALA A 9 -22.67 -3.60 -7.40
C ALA A 9 -21.85 -2.62 -8.24
N TYR A 10 -20.66 -3.03 -8.67
CA TYR A 10 -19.86 -2.27 -9.63
C TYR A 10 -20.79 -2.07 -10.83
N PRO A 11 -21.21 -0.87 -11.20
CA PRO A 11 -21.98 -0.71 -12.43
C PRO A 11 -21.12 -1.22 -13.58
N ALA A 12 -21.69 -1.93 -14.53
CA ALA A 12 -20.99 -2.45 -15.72
C ALA A 12 -20.18 -1.33 -16.44
N PHE A 13 -20.64 -0.11 -16.36
CA PHE A 13 -19.94 1.09 -16.83
C PHE A 13 -18.60 1.32 -16.12
N CYS A 14 -18.50 1.11 -14.80
CA CYS A 14 -17.24 1.28 -14.05
C CYS A 14 -16.23 0.17 -14.40
N GLU A 15 -16.71 -1.06 -14.64
CA GLU A 15 -15.86 -2.16 -15.12
C GLU A 15 -15.29 -1.83 -16.50
N SER A 16 -16.13 -1.30 -17.40
CA SER A 16 -15.71 -0.88 -18.74
C SER A 16 -14.69 0.27 -18.68
N LEU A 17 -14.88 1.25 -17.79
CA LEU A 17 -13.93 2.33 -17.58
C LEU A 17 -12.60 1.82 -17.01
N ALA A 18 -12.62 0.86 -16.10
CA ALA A 18 -11.39 0.26 -15.58
C ALA A 18 -10.63 -0.52 -16.66
N VAL A 19 -11.35 -1.26 -17.50
CA VAL A 19 -10.77 -2.07 -18.59
C VAL A 19 -10.05 -1.20 -19.63
N VAL A 20 -10.61 -0.06 -19.99
CA VAL A 20 -10.04 0.85 -21.00
C VAL A 20 -9.09 1.88 -20.36
N GLY A 21 -9.47 2.43 -19.23
CA GLY A 21 -8.73 3.53 -18.59
C GLY A 21 -7.39 3.10 -18.00
N ARG A 22 -7.30 1.90 -17.43
CA ARG A 22 -6.03 1.39 -16.88
C ARG A 22 -4.95 1.23 -17.96
N PRO A 23 -5.18 0.56 -19.10
CA PRO A 23 -4.20 0.51 -20.18
C PRO A 23 -3.80 1.89 -20.70
N LEU A 24 -4.75 2.82 -20.81
CA LEU A 24 -4.48 4.18 -21.25
C LEU A 24 -3.60 4.94 -20.23
N LEU A 25 -3.84 4.77 -18.93
CA LEU A 25 -2.97 5.34 -17.90
C LEU A 25 -1.58 4.73 -17.94
N LEU A 26 -1.48 3.41 -18.05
CA LEU A 26 -0.21 2.69 -18.07
C LEU A 26 0.58 2.91 -19.37
N SER A 27 -0.05 3.30 -20.49
CA SER A 27 0.66 3.67 -21.72
C SER A 27 1.57 4.89 -21.55
N ARG A 28 1.34 5.71 -20.52
CA ARG A 28 2.17 6.86 -20.15
C ARG A 28 3.22 6.53 -19.08
N ALA A 29 3.24 5.30 -18.60
CA ALA A 29 4.10 4.90 -17.50
C ALA A 29 5.56 4.78 -17.96
N VAL A 30 6.46 5.24 -17.11
CA VAL A 30 7.90 5.05 -17.27
C VAL A 30 8.31 3.74 -16.60
N ASP A 31 8.95 2.85 -17.32
CA ASP A 31 9.52 1.63 -16.74
C ASP A 31 10.83 1.98 -16.00
N VAL A 32 10.79 1.85 -14.67
CA VAL A 32 11.91 2.12 -13.77
C VAL A 32 12.55 0.85 -13.21
N THR A 33 12.20 -0.30 -13.75
CA THR A 33 12.62 -1.62 -13.25
C THR A 33 14.13 -1.75 -13.08
N SER A 34 14.91 -1.22 -14.01
CA SER A 34 16.39 -1.29 -13.97
C SER A 34 17.04 -0.18 -13.14
N GLN A 35 16.28 0.86 -12.76
CA GLN A 35 16.85 2.07 -12.15
C GLN A 35 16.91 2.02 -10.63
N THR A 36 16.06 1.19 -10.02
CA THR A 36 15.82 1.22 -8.57
C THR A 36 16.29 0.01 -7.76
N PRO A 37 16.74 -1.11 -8.35
CA PRO A 37 16.87 -2.36 -7.59
C PRO A 37 17.89 -2.27 -6.45
N ALA A 38 19.01 -1.59 -6.62
CA ALA A 38 20.09 -1.53 -5.62
C ALA A 38 19.91 -0.46 -4.53
N ARG A 39 18.88 0.41 -4.66
CA ARG A 39 18.65 1.47 -3.66
C ARG A 39 17.93 0.94 -2.44
N SER A 40 18.42 1.36 -1.26
CA SER A 40 17.73 1.10 0.00
C SER A 40 16.33 1.72 0.01
N CYS A 41 15.37 1.05 0.66
CA CYS A 41 14.02 1.60 0.73
C CYS A 41 13.29 1.35 2.05
N LEU A 42 12.34 2.24 2.30
CA LEU A 42 11.34 2.12 3.34
C LEU A 42 9.95 2.01 2.69
N VAL A 43 9.22 0.95 3.02
CA VAL A 43 7.83 0.76 2.62
C VAL A 43 6.93 1.10 3.80
N LEU A 44 6.10 2.13 3.65
CA LEU A 44 5.11 2.57 4.63
C LEU A 44 3.74 2.01 4.23
N ALA A 45 3.22 1.08 5.00
CA ALA A 45 1.92 0.46 4.78
C ALA A 45 0.91 0.96 5.82
N PRO A 46 -0.26 1.49 5.42
CA PRO A 46 -1.33 1.82 6.35
C PRO A 46 -1.81 0.61 7.15
N HIS A 47 -2.06 -0.52 6.48
CA HIS A 47 -2.60 -1.74 7.07
C HIS A 47 -1.71 -2.95 6.76
N PRO A 48 -1.82 -4.02 7.58
CA PRO A 48 -1.18 -5.29 7.26
C PRO A 48 -1.80 -5.90 6.00
N ASP A 49 -1.14 -5.85 4.86
CA ASP A 49 -1.37 -6.35 3.50
C ASP A 49 -1.00 -5.34 2.40
N ASP A 50 -1.06 -4.04 2.68
CA ASP A 50 -0.81 -2.99 1.68
C ASP A 50 0.63 -3.04 1.13
N GLU A 51 1.63 -3.36 1.96
CA GLU A 51 3.03 -3.51 1.54
C GLU A 51 3.21 -4.63 0.52
N THR A 52 2.49 -5.73 0.73
CA THR A 52 2.53 -6.90 -0.16
C THR A 52 1.74 -6.64 -1.44
N LEU A 53 0.57 -6.01 -1.34
CA LEU A 53 -0.26 -5.64 -2.48
C LEU A 53 0.46 -4.63 -3.37
N GLY A 54 0.92 -3.53 -2.79
CA GLY A 54 1.54 -2.42 -3.53
C GLY A 54 2.97 -2.70 -3.99
N CYS A 55 3.80 -3.32 -3.14
CA CYS A 55 5.26 -3.36 -3.30
C CYS A 55 5.88 -4.76 -3.26
N GLY A 56 5.09 -5.84 -3.22
CA GLY A 56 5.63 -7.20 -2.98
C GLY A 56 6.71 -7.64 -3.97
N ALA A 57 6.58 -7.35 -5.26
CA ALA A 57 7.60 -7.67 -6.25
C ALA A 57 8.79 -6.71 -6.20
N THR A 58 8.54 -5.43 -5.94
CA THR A 58 9.59 -4.41 -5.73
C THR A 58 10.45 -4.76 -4.53
N ILE A 59 9.85 -5.17 -3.39
CA ILE A 59 10.56 -5.66 -2.21
C ILE A 59 11.50 -6.81 -2.59
N MET A 60 10.98 -7.86 -3.23
CA MET A 60 11.76 -9.02 -3.63
C MET A 60 12.89 -8.68 -4.61
N ARG A 61 12.64 -7.78 -5.56
CA ARG A 61 13.64 -7.34 -6.54
C ARG A 61 14.79 -6.59 -5.86
N LYS A 62 14.47 -5.71 -4.91
CA LYS A 62 15.46 -4.96 -4.15
C LYS A 62 16.31 -5.88 -3.27
N LEU A 63 15.69 -6.80 -2.54
CA LEU A 63 16.40 -7.80 -1.75
C LEU A 63 17.30 -8.67 -2.62
N ALA A 64 16.84 -9.08 -3.80
CA ALA A 64 17.65 -9.85 -4.75
C ALA A 64 18.87 -9.07 -5.29
N ALA A 65 18.80 -7.73 -5.30
CA ALA A 65 19.90 -6.84 -5.67
C ALA A 65 20.80 -6.46 -4.47
N GLY A 66 20.55 -7.02 -3.27
CA GLY A 66 21.32 -6.75 -2.06
C GLY A 66 20.96 -5.42 -1.37
N ALA A 67 19.86 -4.78 -1.76
CA ALA A 67 19.43 -3.54 -1.13
C ALA A 67 18.81 -3.79 0.25
N SER A 68 19.02 -2.85 1.19
CA SER A 68 18.29 -2.83 2.47
C SER A 68 16.84 -2.44 2.24
N VAL A 69 15.91 -3.24 2.75
CA VAL A 69 14.47 -3.00 2.67
C VAL A 69 13.88 -3.04 4.07
N ARG A 70 13.15 -2.00 4.44
CA ARG A 70 12.40 -1.94 5.71
C ARG A 70 10.93 -1.73 5.42
N VAL A 71 10.07 -2.35 6.23
CA VAL A 71 8.62 -2.23 6.16
C VAL A 71 8.10 -1.69 7.48
N VAL A 72 7.26 -0.65 7.42
CA VAL A 72 6.55 -0.10 8.57
C VAL A 72 5.06 -0.22 8.30
N ILE A 73 4.36 -0.93 9.19
CA ILE A 73 2.91 -1.05 9.16
C ILE A 73 2.33 -0.11 10.23
N ALA A 74 1.56 0.88 9.79
CA ALA A 74 1.14 1.98 10.65
C ALA A 74 0.00 1.57 11.60
N THR A 75 -1.04 0.90 11.11
CA THR A 75 -2.22 0.54 11.91
C THR A 75 -2.35 -0.95 12.11
N ASP A 76 -3.21 -1.33 13.05
CA ASP A 76 -3.37 -2.73 13.46
C ASP A 76 -4.42 -3.52 12.66
N GLY A 77 -5.14 -2.88 11.74
CA GLY A 77 -6.12 -3.51 10.86
C GLY A 77 -7.34 -4.11 11.57
N ARG A 78 -7.63 -3.68 12.83
CA ARG A 78 -8.69 -4.23 13.68
C ARG A 78 -10.11 -4.12 13.14
N HIS A 79 -10.35 -3.19 12.21
CA HIS A 79 -11.69 -2.93 11.68
C HIS A 79 -12.01 -3.73 10.41
N SER A 80 -11.11 -4.58 9.94
CA SER A 80 -11.45 -5.57 8.91
C SER A 80 -12.50 -6.57 9.41
N PRO A 81 -13.30 -7.16 8.51
CA PRO A 81 -14.28 -8.19 8.87
C PRO A 81 -13.62 -9.36 9.61
N ARG A 82 -14.21 -9.75 10.75
CA ARG A 82 -13.75 -10.89 11.56
C ARG A 82 -14.93 -11.69 12.10
N PRO A 83 -14.72 -12.98 12.46
CA PRO A 83 -15.72 -13.77 13.17
C PRO A 83 -16.15 -13.08 14.47
N SER A 84 -17.43 -13.07 14.79
CA SER A 84 -17.97 -12.43 16.00
C SER A 84 -17.38 -12.98 17.30
N MET A 85 -17.00 -14.26 17.30
CA MET A 85 -16.36 -14.94 18.44
C MET A 85 -14.89 -14.54 18.67
N LEU A 86 -14.24 -13.92 17.69
CA LEU A 86 -12.85 -13.51 17.81
C LEU A 86 -12.77 -12.10 18.40
N SER A 87 -12.08 -11.94 19.53
CA SER A 87 -11.85 -10.63 20.13
C SER A 87 -11.00 -9.73 19.21
N ILE A 88 -11.10 -8.42 19.41
CA ILE A 88 -10.30 -7.45 18.65
C ILE A 88 -8.80 -7.74 18.81
N ASP A 89 -8.34 -7.92 20.05
CA ASP A 89 -6.91 -8.15 20.34
C ASP A 89 -6.40 -9.46 19.74
N ALA A 90 -7.21 -10.51 19.75
CA ALA A 90 -6.86 -11.76 19.08
C ALA A 90 -6.80 -11.58 17.55
N PHE A 91 -7.69 -10.77 16.98
CA PHE A 91 -7.69 -10.49 15.56
C PHE A 91 -6.48 -9.64 15.13
N VAL A 92 -6.09 -8.64 15.91
CA VAL A 92 -4.87 -7.87 15.69
C VAL A 92 -3.64 -8.77 15.63
N LYS A 93 -3.52 -9.73 16.57
CA LYS A 93 -2.44 -10.72 16.53
C LYS A 93 -2.46 -11.58 15.27
N VAL A 94 -3.65 -11.99 14.81
CA VAL A 94 -3.79 -12.71 13.53
C VAL A 94 -3.26 -11.85 12.38
N ARG A 95 -3.63 -10.57 12.30
CA ARG A 95 -3.20 -9.66 11.25
C ARG A 95 -1.68 -9.46 11.24
N GLU A 96 -1.07 -9.25 12.42
CA GLU A 96 0.38 -9.12 12.53
C GLU A 96 1.10 -10.40 12.09
N GLU A 97 0.61 -11.56 12.50
CA GLU A 97 1.20 -12.84 12.15
C GLU A 97 1.09 -13.13 10.64
N GLU A 98 -0.02 -12.80 10.02
CA GLU A 98 -0.21 -12.89 8.57
C GLU A 98 0.78 -11.98 7.83
N ALA A 99 0.98 -10.75 8.30
CA ALA A 99 1.95 -9.81 7.73
C ALA A 99 3.39 -10.33 7.86
N ARG A 100 3.77 -10.87 9.03
CA ARG A 100 5.10 -11.48 9.21
C ARG A 100 5.32 -12.64 8.24
N ARG A 101 4.33 -13.52 8.07
CA ARG A 101 4.41 -14.65 7.12
C ARG A 101 4.51 -14.15 5.68
N ALA A 102 3.71 -13.17 5.30
CA ALA A 102 3.75 -12.60 3.96
C ALA A 102 5.12 -11.97 3.68
N CYS A 103 5.63 -11.17 4.59
CA CYS A 103 6.94 -10.54 4.49
C CYS A 103 8.08 -11.57 4.44
N ALA A 104 8.02 -12.66 5.23
CA ALA A 104 8.97 -13.76 5.15
C ALA A 104 8.93 -14.46 3.79
N ILE A 105 7.75 -14.65 3.19
CA ILE A 105 7.61 -15.14 1.82
C ILE A 105 8.26 -14.17 0.82
N LEU A 106 8.18 -12.86 1.04
CA LEU A 106 8.86 -11.86 0.21
C LEU A 106 10.38 -11.87 0.41
N GLY A 107 10.90 -12.42 1.50
CA GLY A 107 12.33 -12.52 1.80
C GLY A 107 12.82 -11.56 2.88
N LEU A 108 11.91 -10.89 3.56
CA LEU A 108 12.22 -10.04 4.72
C LEU A 108 12.38 -10.88 6.00
N SER A 109 13.26 -10.46 6.87
CA SER A 109 13.38 -11.00 8.23
C SER A 109 12.38 -10.32 9.18
N ALA A 110 12.22 -10.87 10.39
CA ALA A 110 11.33 -10.25 11.38
C ALA A 110 11.81 -8.86 11.83
N GLU A 111 13.12 -8.62 11.75
CA GLU A 111 13.78 -7.36 12.13
C GLU A 111 13.56 -6.25 11.10
N ASP A 112 13.19 -6.61 9.87
CA ASP A 112 12.91 -5.67 8.79
C ASP A 112 11.51 -5.07 8.89
N ILE A 113 10.68 -5.55 9.84
CA ILE A 113 9.26 -5.19 9.94
C ILE A 113 8.99 -4.49 11.26
N THR A 114 8.45 -3.28 11.20
CA THR A 114 8.02 -2.49 12.36
C THR A 114 6.51 -2.30 12.34
N PHE A 115 5.84 -2.61 13.45
CA PHE A 115 4.40 -2.35 13.66
C PHE A 115 4.24 -1.16 14.60
N LEU A 116 3.63 -0.07 14.12
CA LEU A 116 3.34 1.11 14.96
C LEU A 116 2.05 0.92 15.78
N ARG A 117 1.15 0.06 15.36
CA ARG A 117 -0.07 -0.35 16.07
C ARG A 117 -1.02 0.80 16.39
N PHE A 118 -1.10 1.81 15.54
CA PHE A 118 -2.17 2.78 15.64
C PHE A 118 -3.52 2.11 15.35
N GLU A 119 -4.60 2.67 15.89
CA GLU A 119 -5.93 2.14 15.65
C GLU A 119 -6.32 2.35 14.17
N ASP A 120 -6.70 1.26 13.49
CA ASP A 120 -7.19 1.27 12.11
C ASP A 120 -8.38 2.23 11.95
N GLY A 121 -8.36 3.03 10.89
CA GLY A 121 -9.35 4.06 10.58
C GLY A 121 -9.18 5.36 11.39
N ARG A 122 -8.22 5.44 12.31
CA ARG A 122 -8.02 6.57 13.22
C ARG A 122 -6.59 7.10 13.24
N LEU A 123 -5.78 6.81 12.22
CA LEU A 123 -4.41 7.32 12.16
C LEU A 123 -4.36 8.86 12.22
N GLY A 124 -5.38 9.54 11.68
CA GLY A 124 -5.52 10.99 11.74
C GLY A 124 -5.62 11.54 13.16
N ASP A 125 -6.27 10.82 14.08
CA ASP A 125 -6.38 11.22 15.49
C ASP A 125 -5.03 11.18 16.20
N HIS A 126 -4.08 10.39 15.66
CA HIS A 126 -2.73 10.20 16.19
C HIS A 126 -1.65 10.86 15.33
N ARG A 127 -2.03 11.78 14.41
CA ARG A 127 -1.14 12.37 13.38
C ARG A 127 0.20 12.85 13.96
N ARG A 128 0.18 13.57 15.08
CA ARG A 128 1.42 14.08 15.69
C ARG A 128 2.35 12.96 16.13
N LEU A 129 1.85 11.98 16.87
CA LEU A 129 2.66 10.86 17.35
C LEU A 129 3.15 9.99 16.18
N ALA A 130 2.30 9.77 15.17
CA ALA A 130 2.68 9.03 13.97
C ALA A 130 3.81 9.76 13.21
N ARG A 131 3.70 11.09 13.07
CA ARG A 131 4.73 11.93 12.45
C ARG A 131 6.08 11.79 13.17
N ASP A 132 6.07 11.94 14.48
CA ASP A 132 7.30 11.91 15.29
C ASP A 132 7.97 10.51 15.18
N ARG A 133 7.20 9.42 15.28
CA ARG A 133 7.73 8.07 15.11
C ARG A 133 8.26 7.80 13.69
N LEU A 134 7.58 8.32 12.66
CA LEU A 134 8.04 8.16 11.28
C LEU A 134 9.31 8.97 11.02
N LEU A 135 9.45 10.15 11.64
CA LEU A 135 10.67 10.94 11.54
C LEU A 135 11.87 10.18 12.13
N ASP A 136 11.73 9.65 13.36
CA ASP A 136 12.77 8.85 14.01
C ASP A 136 13.20 7.65 13.15
N LEU A 137 12.22 6.97 12.53
CA LEU A 137 12.50 5.85 11.63
C LEU A 137 13.22 6.28 10.34
N LEU A 138 12.80 7.38 9.74
CA LEU A 138 13.44 7.94 8.55
C LEU A 138 14.88 8.40 8.83
N GLU A 139 15.14 8.95 10.01
CA GLU A 139 16.48 9.34 10.42
C GLU A 139 17.38 8.13 10.66
N THR A 140 16.86 7.11 11.32
CA THR A 140 17.59 5.87 11.64
C THR A 140 17.88 5.04 10.38
N ILE A 141 16.88 4.84 9.52
CA ILE A 141 16.98 3.99 8.32
C ILE A 141 17.70 4.73 7.19
N ASN A 142 17.47 6.03 7.07
CA ASN A 142 17.98 6.90 6.00
C ASN A 142 17.82 6.30 4.60
N PRO A 143 16.58 5.96 4.17
CA PRO A 143 16.34 5.27 2.92
C PRO A 143 16.56 6.18 1.72
N GLU A 144 17.05 5.62 0.60
CA GLU A 144 17.14 6.33 -0.69
C GLU A 144 15.78 6.45 -1.38
N GLU A 145 14.85 5.53 -1.07
CA GLU A 145 13.50 5.51 -1.63
C GLU A 145 12.47 5.24 -0.53
N VAL A 146 11.35 5.95 -0.58
CA VAL A 146 10.20 5.72 0.28
C VAL A 146 9.01 5.34 -0.60
N PHE A 147 8.36 4.23 -0.26
CA PHE A 147 7.11 3.79 -0.88
C PHE A 147 5.99 3.93 0.14
N VAL A 148 4.88 4.55 -0.22
CA VAL A 148 3.73 4.76 0.65
C VAL A 148 2.43 4.57 -0.14
N SER A 149 1.32 4.30 0.53
CA SER A 149 -0.01 4.28 -0.13
C SER A 149 -0.32 5.63 -0.78
N SER A 150 -1.08 5.62 -1.87
CA SER A 150 -1.37 6.85 -2.61
C SER A 150 -2.29 7.79 -1.82
N ILE A 151 -2.01 9.08 -1.90
CA ILE A 151 -2.87 10.14 -1.35
C ILE A 151 -4.26 10.19 -2.01
N ILE A 152 -4.38 9.64 -3.22
CA ILE A 152 -5.65 9.60 -3.97
C ILE A 152 -6.54 8.44 -3.50
N ASP A 153 -6.00 7.51 -2.72
CA ASP A 153 -6.78 6.38 -2.19
C ASP A 153 -7.92 6.86 -1.29
N ASN A 154 -9.04 6.16 -1.37
CA ASN A 154 -10.25 6.53 -0.63
C ASN A 154 -10.30 5.93 0.80
N HIS A 155 -9.15 5.79 1.45
CA HIS A 155 -9.08 5.37 2.85
C HIS A 155 -8.41 6.48 3.68
N PRO A 156 -8.97 6.88 4.84
CA PRO A 156 -8.42 7.99 5.62
C PRO A 156 -6.96 7.73 6.05
N ASP A 157 -6.63 6.53 6.51
CA ASP A 157 -5.27 6.19 6.95
C ASP A 157 -4.26 6.24 5.80
N HIS A 158 -4.67 5.82 4.58
CA HIS A 158 -3.82 5.92 3.39
C HIS A 158 -3.43 7.36 3.11
N ARG A 159 -4.41 8.27 3.16
CA ARG A 159 -4.17 9.69 2.91
C ARG A 159 -3.31 10.32 3.98
N VAL A 160 -3.60 10.06 5.25
CA VAL A 160 -2.81 10.59 6.37
C VAL A 160 -1.36 10.11 6.28
N LEU A 161 -1.12 8.83 5.99
CA LEU A 161 0.23 8.29 5.87
C LEU A 161 0.97 8.89 4.67
N ALA A 162 0.30 9.05 3.52
CA ALA A 162 0.86 9.73 2.35
C ALA A 162 1.22 11.20 2.63
N GLU A 163 0.32 11.94 3.31
CA GLU A 163 0.58 13.31 3.72
C GLU A 163 1.80 13.41 4.63
N LEU A 164 1.90 12.53 5.63
CA LEU A 164 3.05 12.47 6.54
C LEU A 164 4.35 12.17 5.79
N ALA A 165 4.35 11.20 4.87
CA ALA A 165 5.52 10.87 4.05
C ALA A 165 5.98 12.06 3.20
N ARG A 166 5.04 12.79 2.60
CA ARG A 166 5.33 14.03 1.84
C ARG A 166 5.88 15.14 2.71
N GLU A 167 5.26 15.38 3.87
CA GLU A 167 5.70 16.38 4.86
C GLU A 167 7.14 16.08 5.32
N LEU A 168 7.41 14.86 5.74
CA LEU A 168 8.71 14.44 6.26
C LEU A 168 9.81 14.46 5.19
N GLY A 169 9.48 14.17 3.93
CA GLY A 169 10.40 14.31 2.81
C GLY A 169 10.87 15.76 2.61
N GLN A 170 10.02 16.75 2.93
CA GLN A 170 10.38 18.18 2.86
C GLN A 170 11.29 18.63 4.00
N LEU A 171 11.13 18.03 5.19
CA LEU A 171 11.92 18.37 6.37
C LEU A 171 13.35 17.84 6.33
N ARG A 172 13.68 17.04 5.31
CA ARG A 172 15.01 16.42 5.14
C ARG A 172 15.67 16.81 3.80
N PRO A 173 15.87 18.10 3.52
CA PRO A 173 16.39 18.55 2.24
C PRO A 173 17.82 18.05 1.97
N ASP A 174 18.62 17.84 3.04
CA ASP A 174 20.00 17.36 2.95
C ASP A 174 20.11 15.85 2.74
N ARG A 175 19.00 15.13 2.90
CA ARG A 175 18.91 13.67 2.73
C ARG A 175 17.63 13.32 1.96
N PRO A 176 17.51 13.75 0.70
CA PRO A 176 16.30 13.54 -0.07
C PRO A 176 16.13 12.08 -0.42
N SER A 177 14.98 11.51 -0.04
CA SER A 177 14.53 10.22 -0.55
C SER A 177 13.61 10.44 -1.74
N ARG A 178 13.68 9.57 -2.75
CA ARG A 178 12.63 9.53 -3.78
C ARG A 178 11.35 8.99 -3.17
N LEU A 179 10.25 9.67 -3.39
CA LEU A 179 8.95 9.27 -2.86
C LEU A 179 8.07 8.69 -3.98
N TYR A 180 7.61 7.47 -3.77
CA TYR A 180 6.71 6.75 -4.64
C TYR A 180 5.43 6.40 -3.90
N GLU A 181 4.29 6.69 -4.50
CA GLU A 181 3.00 6.31 -3.98
C GLU A 181 2.46 5.10 -4.74
N TYR A 182 2.11 4.03 -4.03
CA TYR A 182 1.48 2.86 -4.62
C TYR A 182 -0.05 2.92 -4.46
N PRO A 183 -0.82 2.70 -5.54
CA PRO A 183 -2.27 2.71 -5.49
C PRO A 183 -2.83 1.40 -4.95
N ILE A 184 -3.73 1.47 -3.98
CA ILE A 184 -4.52 0.33 -3.49
C ILE A 184 -5.97 0.48 -3.95
N TRP A 185 -6.69 1.50 -3.49
CA TRP A 185 -8.10 1.74 -3.85
C TRP A 185 -8.28 2.60 -5.11
N PHE A 186 -7.24 3.25 -5.56
CA PHE A 186 -7.24 4.09 -6.76
C PHE A 186 -7.80 3.40 -8.01
N TRP A 187 -7.67 2.08 -8.12
CA TRP A 187 -8.16 1.33 -9.28
C TRP A 187 -9.68 1.26 -9.39
N ASP A 188 -10.41 1.84 -8.44
CA ASP A 188 -11.83 2.13 -8.59
C ASP A 188 -12.02 3.39 -9.46
N PRO A 189 -12.55 3.29 -10.70
CA PRO A 189 -12.68 4.44 -11.60
C PRO A 189 -13.56 5.56 -11.06
N ARG A 190 -14.37 5.30 -10.03
CA ARG A 190 -15.19 6.32 -9.36
C ARG A 190 -14.34 7.35 -8.59
N LEU A 191 -13.09 7.00 -8.31
CA LEU A 191 -12.12 7.89 -7.68
C LEU A 191 -11.34 8.73 -8.70
N TRP A 192 -11.45 8.42 -10.00
CA TRP A 192 -10.67 9.07 -11.03
C TRP A 192 -11.21 10.46 -11.34
N ARG A 193 -10.37 11.44 -11.13
CA ARG A 193 -10.58 12.80 -11.62
C ARG A 193 -9.59 13.06 -12.74
N VAL A 194 -10.08 13.52 -13.87
CA VAL A 194 -9.27 13.76 -15.08
C VAL A 194 -8.06 14.64 -14.78
N ARG A 195 -8.25 15.70 -13.97
CA ARG A 195 -7.16 16.57 -13.56
C ARG A 195 -6.05 15.82 -12.82
N ASP A 196 -6.40 15.04 -11.79
CA ASP A 196 -5.43 14.30 -10.97
C ASP A 196 -4.68 13.30 -11.84
N LEU A 197 -5.38 12.62 -12.77
CA LEU A 197 -4.78 11.65 -13.68
C LEU A 197 -3.76 12.27 -14.64
N LEU A 198 -3.98 13.52 -15.07
CA LEU A 198 -3.06 14.23 -15.97
C LEU A 198 -1.76 14.67 -15.27
N GLU A 199 -1.84 14.93 -13.96
CA GLU A 199 -0.71 15.38 -13.14
C GLU A 199 0.16 14.21 -12.63
N LEU A 200 -0.35 12.95 -12.70
CA LEU A 200 0.38 11.78 -12.24
C LEU A 200 1.60 11.47 -13.10
N ARG A 201 2.75 11.37 -12.47
CA ARG A 201 3.92 10.73 -13.06
C ARG A 201 3.92 9.24 -12.72
N ILE A 202 3.47 8.46 -13.68
CA ILE A 202 3.28 7.02 -13.49
C ILE A 202 4.57 6.28 -13.78
N CYS A 203 5.00 5.45 -12.82
CA CYS A 203 6.13 4.55 -12.95
C CYS A 203 5.65 3.11 -12.80
N ILE A 204 6.31 2.19 -13.50
CA ILE A 204 6.08 0.76 -13.33
C ILE A 204 7.38 0.03 -12.98
N VAL A 205 7.23 -1.04 -12.20
CA VAL A 205 8.26 -2.04 -11.93
C VAL A 205 7.74 -3.39 -12.36
N ARG A 206 8.44 -4.05 -13.31
CA ARG A 206 8.03 -5.35 -13.81
C ARG A 206 8.17 -6.44 -12.76
N MET A 207 7.20 -7.35 -12.73
CA MET A 207 7.15 -8.45 -11.77
C MET A 207 7.78 -9.75 -12.30
N ASP A 208 8.60 -9.66 -13.34
CA ASP A 208 9.23 -10.82 -13.97
C ASP A 208 9.98 -11.68 -12.94
N GLY A 209 9.65 -12.97 -12.86
CA GLY A 209 10.21 -13.92 -11.89
C GLY A 209 9.60 -13.85 -10.47
N PHE A 210 8.93 -12.76 -10.09
CA PHE A 210 8.43 -12.55 -8.72
C PHE A 210 6.92 -12.74 -8.55
N ARG A 211 6.16 -12.75 -9.63
CA ARG A 211 4.70 -12.79 -9.62
C ARG A 211 4.11 -13.98 -8.85
N VAL A 212 4.70 -15.16 -9.01
CA VAL A 212 4.22 -16.38 -8.32
C VAL A 212 4.45 -16.27 -6.82
N ARG A 213 5.62 -15.75 -6.42
CA ARG A 213 5.98 -15.57 -5.01
C ARG A 213 5.14 -14.46 -4.36
N LYS A 214 4.88 -13.35 -5.06
CA LYS A 214 3.95 -12.31 -4.61
C LYS A 214 2.54 -12.85 -4.38
N ARG A 215 2.03 -13.70 -5.30
CA ARG A 215 0.73 -14.38 -5.11
C ARG A 215 0.69 -15.22 -3.85
N LYS A 216 1.77 -15.94 -3.55
CA LYS A 216 1.88 -16.73 -2.30
C LYS A 216 1.87 -15.84 -1.06
N ALA A 217 2.57 -14.69 -1.10
CA ALA A 217 2.58 -13.73 -0.01
C ALA A 217 1.18 -13.13 0.23
N ILE A 218 0.47 -12.73 -0.83
CA ILE A 218 -0.93 -12.27 -0.73
C ILE A 218 -1.83 -13.35 -0.10
N ALA A 219 -1.64 -14.62 -0.47
CA ALA A 219 -2.43 -15.73 0.07
C ALA A 219 -2.16 -16.01 1.57
N ALA A 220 -1.08 -15.47 2.15
CA ALA A 220 -0.79 -15.58 3.57
C ALA A 220 -1.75 -14.74 4.43
N TYR A 221 -2.34 -13.69 3.87
CA TYR A 221 -3.37 -12.86 4.52
C TYR A 221 -4.74 -13.54 4.50
N ARG A 222 -4.84 -14.72 5.10
CA ARG A 222 -6.04 -15.56 5.08
C ARG A 222 -7.28 -14.83 5.58
N SER A 223 -7.14 -14.01 6.62
CA SER A 223 -8.24 -13.20 7.16
C SER A 223 -8.81 -12.22 6.13
N GLN A 224 -8.04 -11.85 5.10
CA GLN A 224 -8.42 -10.87 4.08
C GLN A 224 -8.87 -11.53 2.77
N VAL A 225 -8.22 -12.62 2.37
CA VAL A 225 -8.40 -13.21 1.03
C VAL A 225 -9.31 -14.44 1.02
N THR A 226 -9.69 -14.94 2.20
CA THR A 226 -10.64 -16.07 2.33
C THR A 226 -11.95 -15.61 2.99
N ASN A 227 -12.96 -16.46 2.96
CA ASN A 227 -14.18 -16.25 3.76
C ASN A 227 -13.89 -16.52 5.24
N PHE A 228 -13.15 -15.62 5.87
CA PHE A 228 -12.68 -15.77 7.24
C PHE A 228 -13.82 -15.64 8.28
N THR A 229 -14.85 -14.84 7.97
CA THR A 229 -16.01 -14.65 8.85
C THR A 229 -16.97 -15.82 8.80
N GLY A 230 -16.96 -16.63 7.75
CA GLY A 230 -17.99 -17.65 7.48
C GLY A 230 -19.31 -17.08 6.97
N GLU A 231 -19.45 -15.77 6.85
CA GLU A 231 -20.67 -15.11 6.39
C GLU A 231 -20.79 -15.14 4.85
N ARG A 232 -22.02 -14.90 4.36
CA ARG A 232 -22.29 -14.90 2.90
C ARG A 232 -21.47 -13.90 2.09
N ASP A 233 -20.96 -12.84 2.71
CA ASP A 233 -20.26 -11.77 2.02
C ASP A 233 -18.82 -12.11 1.61
N GLY A 234 -18.30 -13.26 2.03
CA GLY A 234 -17.03 -13.80 1.56
C GLY A 234 -15.79 -13.10 2.12
N ALA A 235 -14.74 -13.02 1.31
CA ALA A 235 -13.46 -12.42 1.68
C ALA A 235 -13.56 -10.88 1.76
N ALA A 236 -12.78 -10.27 2.66
CA ALA A 236 -12.63 -8.81 2.75
C ALA A 236 -12.08 -8.24 1.44
N LEU A 237 -11.03 -8.88 0.89
CA LEU A 237 -10.46 -8.57 -0.42
C LEU A 237 -10.94 -9.59 -1.46
N ARG A 238 -11.84 -9.17 -2.32
CA ARG A 238 -12.43 -10.03 -3.35
C ARG A 238 -11.43 -10.38 -4.45
N ARG A 239 -11.61 -11.53 -5.10
CA ARG A 239 -10.73 -11.98 -6.20
C ARG A 239 -10.59 -10.96 -7.34
N GLY A 240 -11.68 -10.24 -7.68
CA GLY A 240 -11.65 -9.18 -8.69
C GLY A 240 -10.72 -8.05 -8.32
N PHE A 241 -10.76 -7.61 -7.04
CA PHE A 241 -9.84 -6.61 -6.50
C PHE A 241 -8.39 -7.10 -6.51
N LEU A 242 -8.13 -8.34 -6.07
CA LEU A 242 -6.78 -8.89 -6.00
C LEU A 242 -6.11 -9.06 -7.38
N ARG A 243 -6.90 -9.25 -8.46
CA ARG A 243 -6.35 -9.34 -9.84
C ARG A 243 -5.54 -8.11 -10.24
N GLN A 244 -5.86 -6.96 -9.67
CA GLN A 244 -5.19 -5.68 -10.00
C GLN A 244 -3.72 -5.65 -9.54
N PHE A 245 -3.37 -6.45 -8.53
CA PHE A 245 -2.03 -6.55 -7.95
C PHE A 245 -1.23 -7.75 -8.49
N LEU A 246 -1.83 -8.54 -9.36
CA LEU A 246 -1.24 -9.76 -9.94
C LEU A 246 -1.01 -9.63 -11.45
N GLY A 247 -0.98 -8.41 -11.97
CA GLY A 247 -0.62 -8.07 -13.35
C GLY A 247 0.86 -8.34 -13.66
N PRO A 248 1.36 -7.88 -14.79
CA PRO A 248 2.77 -8.01 -15.17
C PRO A 248 3.69 -7.01 -14.46
N GLU A 249 3.14 -5.93 -13.88
CA GLU A 249 3.89 -4.87 -13.22
C GLU A 249 3.23 -4.38 -11.93
N GLU A 250 4.01 -3.79 -11.05
CA GLU A 250 3.56 -2.91 -9.97
C GLU A 250 3.58 -1.46 -10.47
N THR A 251 2.60 -0.69 -10.02
CA THR A 251 2.41 0.70 -10.45
C THR A 251 2.68 1.65 -9.30
N PHE A 252 3.39 2.73 -9.60
CA PHE A 252 3.71 3.78 -8.65
C PHE A 252 3.46 5.16 -9.24
N PHE A 253 3.17 6.13 -8.39
CA PHE A 253 3.12 7.54 -8.73
C PHE A 253 4.34 8.22 -8.10
N GLU A 254 5.28 8.70 -8.91
CA GLU A 254 6.46 9.41 -8.42
C GLU A 254 6.07 10.83 -7.98
N VAL A 255 6.42 11.20 -6.76
CA VAL A 255 6.18 12.54 -6.21
C VAL A 255 7.42 13.40 -6.49
N ILE A 256 7.33 14.29 -7.49
CA ILE A 256 8.46 15.13 -7.93
C ILE A 256 8.65 16.37 -7.04
N SER A 257 7.56 16.84 -6.44
CA SER A 257 7.58 18.03 -5.59
C SER A 257 6.60 17.87 -4.44
N PRO A 258 7.01 18.28 -3.24
CA PRO A 258 6.13 18.25 -2.09
C PRO A 258 4.91 19.20 -2.18
N ARG A 259 4.78 20.00 -3.23
CA ARG A 259 3.74 21.02 -3.41
C ARG A 259 2.40 20.52 -3.96
N MET A 260 2.22 19.22 -4.19
CA MET A 260 0.87 18.72 -4.48
C MET A 260 0.04 18.84 -3.20
N LYS A 261 -0.74 19.92 -3.13
CA LYS A 261 -1.74 20.13 -2.07
C LYS A 261 -2.67 18.93 -2.03
N SER A 262 -2.98 18.47 -0.83
CA SER A 262 -4.07 17.53 -0.61
C SER A 262 -5.29 17.99 -1.41
N PRO A 263 -5.94 17.14 -2.20
CA PRO A 263 -7.18 17.51 -2.82
C PRO A 263 -8.14 17.97 -1.71
N PRO A 264 -8.92 19.04 -1.92
CA PRO A 264 -9.88 19.52 -0.93
C PRO A 264 -11.01 18.50 -0.82
N TYR A 265 -10.84 17.54 0.08
CA TYR A 265 -11.90 16.62 0.47
C TYR A 265 -12.30 16.96 1.90
N LEU A 266 -13.34 17.77 2.03
CA LEU A 266 -14.27 17.78 3.14
C LEU A 266 -15.52 17.02 2.75
#